data_e28356f9e89a584417f286d5a52481bd
#
_entry.id   e28356f9e89a584417f286d5a52481bd
#
_cell.length_a   1.000
_cell.length_b   1.000
_cell.length_c   1.000
_cell.angle_alpha   90.00
_cell.angle_beta   90.00
_cell.angle_gamma   90.00
#
_symmetry.space_group_name_H-M   'P 1'
#
loop_
_entity.id
_entity.type
_entity.pdbx_description
1 polymer ?
#
loop_
_entity_poly.entity_id
_entity_poly.type
_entity_poly.pdbx_seq_one_letter_code
_entity_poly.pdbx_strand_id
1 'polypeptide(L)'
;MCSSDLYLVEKLRTFRIFPDGQGKMNRSLVDVGGAVLLVSQFTLLGRTASGRRPSFDEAAPPEEAKRMYEHVAADLRRQGTPVETGVFAAHMTVALVNDGPVTFVLDSRDKLA
;
A
#
# COMPACT_ATOMS: atom_id res chain seq x y z
N MET A 1 -3.69 17.59 5.37
CA MET A 1 -3.22 16.21 5.21
C MET A 1 -4.23 15.26 5.81
N CYS A 2 -4.60 14.23 5.09
CA CYS A 2 -5.55 13.25 5.58
C CYS A 2 -4.90 12.32 6.62
N SER A 3 -5.60 12.06 7.73
CA SER A 3 -5.06 11.18 8.77
C SER A 3 -4.90 9.72 8.30
N SER A 4 -5.59 9.32 7.23
CA SER A 4 -5.45 7.99 6.66
C SER A 4 -4.07 7.76 6.03
N ASP A 5 -3.47 8.81 5.44
CA ASP A 5 -2.12 8.72 4.87
C ASP A 5 -1.10 8.42 5.96
N LEU A 6 -1.20 9.15 7.06
CA LEU A 6 -0.28 8.98 8.20
C LEU A 6 -0.41 7.57 8.78
N TYR A 7 -1.63 7.08 8.90
CA TYR A 7 -1.88 5.73 9.39
C TYR A 7 -1.24 4.67 8.50
N LEU A 8 -1.46 4.78 7.18
CA LEU A 8 -0.92 3.79 6.23
C LEU A 8 0.60 3.83 6.17
N VAL A 9 1.20 5.02 6.16
CA VAL A 9 2.66 5.16 6.16
C VAL A 9 3.26 4.53 7.39
N GLU A 10 2.69 4.79 8.56
CA GLU A 10 3.15 4.22 9.82
C GLU A 10 3.06 2.70 9.81
N LYS A 11 1.93 2.15 9.35
CA LYS A 11 1.74 0.71 9.25
C LYS A 11 2.73 0.07 8.29
N LEU A 12 2.94 0.67 7.12
CA LEU A 12 3.89 0.14 6.14
C LEU A 12 5.30 0.06 6.71
N ARG A 13 5.71 1.03 7.50
CA ARG A 13 7.05 1.09 8.06
C ARG A 13 7.25 0.17 9.25
N THR A 14 6.24 0.01 10.09
CA THR A 14 6.38 -0.60 11.42
C THR A 14 5.66 -1.93 11.61
N PHE A 15 4.77 -2.31 10.70
CA PHE A 15 4.05 -3.57 10.82
C PHE A 15 5.02 -4.75 10.72
N ARG A 16 4.90 -5.71 11.65
CA ARG A 16 5.89 -6.77 11.81
C ARG A 16 5.59 -7.96 10.92
N ILE A 17 5.95 -7.85 9.66
CA ILE A 17 5.65 -8.87 8.65
C ILE A 17 6.86 -9.68 8.19
N PHE A 18 8.05 -9.39 8.70
CA PHE A 18 9.27 -10.10 8.36
C PHE A 18 9.67 -11.05 9.48
N PRO A 19 10.24 -12.22 9.14
CA PRO A 19 10.60 -13.19 10.16
C PRO A 19 11.80 -12.72 10.98
N ASP A 20 11.79 -13.05 12.27
CA ASP A 20 12.93 -12.90 13.15
C ASP A 20 13.82 -14.15 13.09
N GLY A 21 14.83 -14.21 13.93
CA GLY A 21 15.75 -15.36 14.00
C GLY A 21 15.10 -16.66 14.43
N GLN A 22 13.84 -16.61 14.92
CA GLN A 22 13.08 -17.79 15.35
C GLN A 22 11.94 -18.12 14.37
N GLY A 23 11.88 -17.46 13.22
CA GLY A 23 10.87 -17.71 12.20
C GLY A 23 9.51 -17.08 12.47
N LYS A 24 9.39 -16.20 13.47
CA LYS A 24 8.14 -15.50 13.76
C LYS A 24 8.13 -14.14 13.09
N MET A 25 6.94 -13.69 12.66
CA MET A 25 6.76 -12.35 12.09
C MET A 25 6.90 -11.29 13.17
N ASN A 26 8.09 -10.80 13.37
CA ASN A 26 8.41 -9.91 14.48
C ASN A 26 9.28 -8.72 14.07
N ARG A 27 9.66 -8.61 12.82
CA ARG A 27 10.48 -7.52 12.30
C ARG A 27 9.71 -6.71 11.28
N SER A 28 9.86 -5.39 11.33
CA SER A 28 9.23 -4.46 10.42
C SER A 28 10.09 -4.19 9.18
N LEU A 29 9.53 -3.46 8.21
CA LEU A 29 10.28 -2.98 7.06
C LEU A 29 11.50 -2.16 7.49
N VAL A 30 11.33 -1.28 8.47
CA VAL A 30 12.42 -0.46 9.01
C VAL A 30 13.49 -1.34 9.63
N ASP A 31 13.09 -2.34 10.40
CA ASP A 31 14.04 -3.25 11.05
C ASP A 31 14.94 -4.00 10.07
N VAL A 32 14.39 -4.42 8.94
CA VAL A 32 15.15 -5.17 7.95
C VAL A 32 15.85 -4.29 6.92
N GLY A 33 15.66 -2.98 6.99
CA GLY A 33 16.23 -2.06 6.01
C GLY A 33 15.67 -2.23 4.60
N GLY A 34 14.38 -2.57 4.51
CA GLY A 34 13.73 -2.84 3.24
C GLY A 34 13.29 -1.58 2.50
N ALA A 35 12.66 -1.79 1.35
CA ALA A 35 12.16 -0.73 0.49
C ALA A 35 10.73 -1.03 0.05
N VAL A 36 10.05 -0.03 -0.49
CA VAL A 36 8.67 -0.12 -0.95
C VAL A 36 8.61 0.07 -2.46
N LEU A 37 7.91 -0.80 -3.15
CA LEU A 37 7.42 -0.52 -4.50
C LEU A 37 5.95 -0.13 -4.36
N LEU A 38 5.65 1.14 -4.61
CA LEU A 38 4.30 1.68 -4.45
C LEU A 38 3.62 1.82 -5.81
N VAL A 39 2.53 1.09 -6.00
CA VAL A 39 1.78 1.09 -7.24
C VAL A 39 0.32 1.42 -6.93
N SER A 40 -0.24 2.41 -7.63
CA SER A 40 -1.64 2.75 -7.48
C SER A 40 -2.52 1.70 -8.16
N GLN A 41 -3.67 1.37 -7.54
CA GLN A 41 -4.57 0.35 -8.08
C GLN A 41 -6.01 0.65 -7.67
N PHE A 42 -6.74 1.40 -8.47
CA PHE A 42 -8.13 1.75 -8.16
C PHE A 42 -9.08 0.57 -8.25
N THR A 43 -8.73 -0.45 -9.04
CA THR A 43 -9.58 -1.64 -9.22
C THR A 43 -9.76 -2.45 -7.94
N LEU A 44 -8.94 -2.22 -6.92
CA LEU A 44 -9.15 -2.82 -5.59
C LEU A 44 -10.48 -2.41 -4.98
N LEU A 45 -11.02 -1.26 -5.38
CA LEU A 45 -12.33 -0.77 -4.94
C LEU A 45 -13.45 -1.18 -5.90
N GLY A 46 -13.17 -2.03 -6.86
CA GLY A 46 -14.16 -2.55 -7.79
C GLY A 46 -15.19 -3.41 -7.08
N ARG A 47 -16.46 -3.14 -7.32
CA ARG A 47 -17.56 -3.94 -6.78
C ARG A 47 -17.93 -5.00 -7.79
N THR A 48 -18.09 -6.21 -7.31
CA THR A 48 -18.36 -7.38 -8.16
C THR A 48 -19.71 -8.02 -7.89
N ALA A 49 -20.50 -7.44 -7.02
CA ALA A 49 -21.76 -8.03 -6.52
C ALA A 49 -22.87 -8.03 -7.56
N SER A 50 -22.87 -7.11 -8.53
CA SER A 50 -23.92 -6.98 -9.52
C SER A 50 -23.40 -7.25 -10.92
N GLY A 51 -23.96 -8.26 -11.59
CA GLY A 51 -23.66 -8.56 -12.98
C GLY A 51 -22.24 -9.06 -13.22
N ARG A 52 -21.75 -8.85 -14.43
CA ARG A 52 -20.45 -9.38 -14.87
C ARG A 52 -19.42 -8.29 -15.19
N ARG A 53 -19.77 -7.03 -14.95
CA ARG A 53 -18.85 -5.90 -15.11
C ARG A 53 -18.60 -5.27 -13.76
N PRO A 54 -17.32 -4.96 -13.43
CA PRO A 54 -17.04 -4.31 -12.17
C PRO A 54 -17.55 -2.86 -12.14
N SER A 55 -17.95 -2.39 -10.96
CA SER A 55 -18.28 -1.00 -10.71
C SER A 55 -17.18 -0.37 -9.85
N PHE A 56 -16.83 0.87 -10.16
CA PHE A 56 -15.76 1.59 -9.45
C PHE A 56 -16.28 2.83 -8.73
N ASP A 57 -17.55 2.83 -8.37
CA ASP A 57 -18.20 3.99 -7.74
C ASP A 57 -17.56 4.40 -6.41
N GLU A 58 -16.91 3.47 -5.72
CA GLU A 58 -16.26 3.74 -4.43
C GLU A 58 -14.82 4.25 -4.58
N ALA A 59 -14.26 4.22 -5.78
CA ALA A 59 -12.92 4.72 -6.01
C ALA A 59 -12.91 6.25 -5.95
N ALA A 60 -11.85 6.82 -5.37
CA ALA A 60 -11.69 8.27 -5.33
C ALA A 60 -11.54 8.84 -6.75
N PRO A 61 -11.94 10.10 -6.98
CA PRO A 61 -11.68 10.75 -8.25
C PRO A 61 -10.18 10.73 -8.58
N PRO A 62 -9.81 10.63 -9.88
CA PRO A 62 -8.40 10.47 -10.25
C PRO A 62 -7.45 11.53 -9.70
N GLU A 63 -7.86 12.78 -9.66
CA GLU A 63 -7.01 13.87 -9.15
C GLU A 63 -6.72 13.70 -7.66
N GLU A 64 -7.74 13.38 -6.89
CA GLU A 64 -7.59 13.13 -5.46
C GLU A 64 -6.75 11.88 -5.19
N ALA A 65 -7.02 10.82 -5.93
CA ALA A 65 -6.27 9.57 -5.80
C ALA A 65 -4.80 9.77 -6.11
N LYS A 66 -4.48 10.55 -7.14
CA LYS A 66 -3.10 10.88 -7.50
C LYS A 66 -2.39 11.64 -6.39
N ARG A 67 -3.06 12.63 -5.80
CA ARG A 67 -2.51 13.39 -4.67
C ARG A 67 -2.19 12.51 -3.49
N MET A 68 -3.12 11.62 -3.13
CA MET A 68 -2.93 10.68 -2.02
C MET A 68 -1.74 9.77 -2.27
N TYR A 69 -1.67 9.22 -3.46
CA TYR A 69 -0.60 8.33 -3.87
C TYR A 69 0.78 9.02 -3.81
N GLU A 70 0.87 10.20 -4.39
CA GLU A 70 2.10 10.99 -4.37
C GLU A 70 2.49 11.40 -2.95
N HIS A 71 1.50 11.68 -2.13
CA HIS A 71 1.70 12.06 -0.74
C HIS A 71 2.28 10.92 0.09
N VAL A 72 1.73 9.72 -0.07
CA VAL A 72 2.25 8.53 0.61
C VAL A 72 3.70 8.27 0.21
N ALA A 73 4.01 8.34 -1.09
CA ALA A 73 5.38 8.16 -1.57
C ALA A 73 6.33 9.19 -0.96
N ALA A 74 5.93 10.46 -0.98
CA ALA A 74 6.76 11.55 -0.43
C ALA A 74 6.99 11.39 1.07
N ASP A 75 5.96 10.99 1.81
CA ASP A 75 6.07 10.82 3.25
C ASP A 75 6.95 9.65 3.64
N LEU A 76 6.84 8.54 2.93
CA LEU A 76 7.75 7.40 3.13
C LEU A 76 9.20 7.80 2.91
N ARG A 77 9.47 8.54 1.83
CA ARG A 77 10.82 9.00 1.51
C ARG A 77 11.35 9.98 2.56
N ARG A 78 10.51 10.90 3.00
CA ARG A 78 10.87 11.88 4.03
C ARG A 78 11.28 11.19 5.33
N GLN A 79 10.66 10.07 5.64
CA GLN A 79 10.97 9.30 6.84
C GLN A 79 12.13 8.32 6.64
N GLY A 80 12.80 8.36 5.50
CA GLY A 80 13.99 7.57 5.24
C GLY A 80 13.75 6.20 4.63
N THR A 81 12.53 5.88 4.25
CA THR A 81 12.21 4.60 3.60
C THR A 81 12.38 4.74 2.08
N PRO A 82 13.23 3.94 1.44
CA PRO A 82 13.36 3.98 -0.01
C PRO A 82 12.07 3.56 -0.70
N VAL A 83 11.63 4.33 -1.69
CA VAL A 83 10.39 4.07 -2.43
C VAL A 83 10.65 4.20 -3.91
N GLU A 84 10.27 3.19 -4.65
CA GLU A 84 10.12 3.26 -6.10
C GLU A 84 8.63 3.22 -6.43
N THR A 85 8.24 3.89 -7.48
CA THR A 85 6.82 4.01 -7.85
C THR A 85 6.58 3.54 -9.27
N GLY A 86 5.32 3.12 -9.53
CA GLY A 86 4.84 2.99 -10.89
C GLY A 86 4.47 4.37 -11.47
N VAL A 87 3.75 4.38 -12.57
CA VAL A 87 3.22 5.60 -13.18
C VAL A 87 1.72 5.62 -12.99
N PHE A 88 1.21 6.63 -12.30
CA PHE A 88 -0.20 6.74 -11.96
C PHE A 88 -1.08 6.70 -13.21
N ALA A 89 -2.14 5.89 -13.15
CA ALA A 89 -3.12 5.66 -14.22
C ALA A 89 -2.57 5.03 -15.50
N ALA A 90 -1.30 4.69 -15.56
CA ALA A 90 -0.73 4.02 -16.72
C ALA A 90 -1.09 2.53 -16.73
N HIS A 91 -1.13 1.95 -17.91
CA HIS A 91 -1.18 0.49 -18.05
C HIS A 91 0.20 -0.07 -17.74
N MET A 92 0.29 -0.93 -16.73
CA MET A 92 1.57 -1.45 -16.24
C MET A 92 1.53 -2.97 -16.14
N THR A 93 2.66 -3.59 -16.42
CA THR A 93 2.89 -4.99 -16.07
C THR A 93 3.80 -4.99 -14.85
N VAL A 94 3.37 -5.66 -13.79
CA VAL A 94 4.14 -5.74 -12.54
C VAL A 94 4.64 -7.17 -12.36
N ALA A 95 5.96 -7.34 -12.34
CA ALA A 95 6.58 -8.64 -12.09
C ALA A 95 7.18 -8.66 -10.68
N LEU A 96 6.86 -9.68 -9.92
CA LEU A 96 7.39 -9.81 -8.56
C LEU A 96 7.51 -11.28 -8.16
N VAL A 97 8.27 -11.52 -7.11
CA VAL A 97 8.29 -12.81 -6.43
C VAL A 97 7.73 -12.60 -5.04
N ASN A 98 6.61 -13.26 -4.74
CA ASN A 98 6.01 -13.20 -3.42
C ASN A 98 6.63 -14.31 -2.56
N ASP A 99 7.67 -13.94 -1.85
CA ASP A 99 8.42 -14.87 -1.03
C ASP A 99 7.71 -15.08 0.31
N GLY A 100 7.27 -16.29 0.50
CA GLY A 100 6.49 -16.62 1.69
C GLY A 100 5.39 -17.63 1.38
N PRO A 101 4.30 -17.36 0.64
CA PRO A 101 3.82 -16.01 0.30
C PRO A 101 3.31 -15.24 1.51
N VAL A 102 3.45 -13.93 1.49
CA VAL A 102 2.95 -13.05 2.55
C VAL A 102 2.21 -11.88 1.91
N THR A 103 0.93 -11.73 2.24
CA THR A 103 0.09 -10.68 1.69
C THR A 103 -0.91 -10.23 2.75
N PHE A 104 -1.01 -8.92 2.96
CA PHE A 104 -1.95 -8.34 3.90
C PHE A 104 -2.73 -7.21 3.25
N VAL A 105 -3.95 -7.02 3.70
CA VAL A 105 -4.79 -5.88 3.34
C VAL A 105 -4.80 -4.92 4.50
N LEU A 106 -4.40 -3.67 4.25
CA LEU A 106 -4.47 -2.60 5.24
C LEU A 106 -5.56 -1.62 4.82
N ASP A 107 -6.44 -1.30 5.75
CA ASP A 107 -7.54 -0.35 5.51
C ASP A 107 -7.47 0.73 6.59
N SER A 108 -7.41 2.00 6.17
CA SER A 108 -7.31 3.11 7.10
C SER A 108 -8.51 3.25 8.04
N ARG A 109 -9.64 2.64 7.68
CA ARG A 109 -10.81 2.60 8.55
C ARG A 109 -10.56 1.78 9.83
N ASP A 110 -9.62 0.86 9.79
CA ASP A 110 -9.30 -0.01 10.94
C ASP A 110 -8.70 0.77 12.11
N LYS A 111 -8.13 1.93 11.86
CA LYS A 111 -7.56 2.75 12.93
C LYS A 111 -8.61 3.25 13.93
N LEU A 112 -9.88 3.20 13.53
CA LEU A 112 -10.99 3.64 14.37
C LEU A 112 -11.59 2.49 15.21
N ALA A 113 -11.11 1.29 14.97
CA ALA A 113 -11.60 0.10 15.67
C ALA A 113 -10.99 -0.06 17.07
#